data_ab2df15e643af3736803c4c77644794f
#
_entry.id   ab2df15e643af3736803c4c77644794f
#
_cell.length_a   1.000
_cell.length_b   1.000
_cell.length_c   1.000
_cell.angle_alpha   90.00
_cell.angle_beta   90.00
_cell.angle_gamma   90.00
#
_symmetry.space_group_name_H-M   'P 1'
#
loop_
_entity.id
_entity.type
_entity.pdbx_description
1 polymer ?
#
loop_
_entity_poly.entity_id
_entity_poly.type
_entity_poly.pdbx_seq_one_letter_code
_entity_poly.pdbx_strand_id
1 'polypeptide(L)'
;MDWISSLLLATVRLAIPLLLISLAELYGQRAGMVNIGLEGLAAIGALVGFLACYITGSNWLGLLCGALAGLLVNMIYAFSTVTLCADHTVYGMAINIFAPALASFIYRIYFGSGSDLKQIVTMPNIAIPGLKDIPVIGPLLFNQSPMVYLTLLLVVFTAIFFNRTRAGLSYKSVGEHPQAAATLGINVIGVKYLACVICGALAGMGGAYLTTCYSSTYTDGIVAGRGFIALAAVIFGRWNAGGILLACLFFGFCDALQIRLQVSGIGIPYQFFQMIPYVATVVVLSAIGTKQAGPKANGAPYRREQR
;
A
#
# COMPACT_ATOMS: atom_id res chain seq x y z
N MET A 1 -22.40 20.55 -3.47
CA MET A 1 -20.95 20.44 -3.24
C MET A 1 -20.25 20.84 -4.52
N ASP A 2 -19.33 21.78 -4.46
CA ASP A 2 -18.59 22.24 -5.62
C ASP A 2 -17.76 21.10 -6.21
N TRP A 3 -17.63 21.09 -7.52
CA TRP A 3 -16.90 20.07 -8.26
C TRP A 3 -15.48 19.83 -7.67
N ILE A 4 -14.82 20.91 -7.27
CA ILE A 4 -13.48 20.91 -6.68
C ILE A 4 -13.46 20.21 -5.31
N SER A 5 -14.39 20.54 -4.42
CA SER A 5 -14.42 19.96 -3.06
C SER A 5 -14.65 18.45 -3.08
N SER A 6 -15.51 17.98 -3.98
CA SER A 6 -15.77 16.55 -4.13
C SER A 6 -14.62 15.80 -4.83
N LEU A 7 -13.85 16.47 -5.73
CA LEU A 7 -12.62 15.92 -6.32
C LEU A 7 -11.53 15.74 -5.24
N LEU A 8 -11.30 16.76 -4.41
CA LEU A 8 -10.35 16.71 -3.33
C LEU A 8 -10.69 15.62 -2.29
N LEU A 9 -11.97 15.47 -1.97
CA LEU A 9 -12.43 14.40 -1.08
C LEU A 9 -12.14 13.00 -1.65
N ALA A 10 -12.42 12.80 -2.93
CA ALA A 10 -12.09 11.54 -3.63
C ALA A 10 -10.57 11.30 -3.66
N THR A 11 -9.77 12.35 -3.88
CA THR A 11 -8.30 12.31 -3.83
C THR A 11 -7.79 11.72 -2.53
N VAL A 12 -8.24 12.23 -1.39
CA VAL A 12 -7.80 11.74 -0.08
C VAL A 12 -8.17 10.26 0.08
N ARG A 13 -9.41 9.88 -0.22
CA ARG A 13 -9.88 8.49 -0.07
C ARG A 13 -9.12 7.51 -0.94
N LEU A 14 -8.77 7.88 -2.17
CA LEU A 14 -8.00 7.05 -3.10
C LEU A 14 -6.51 7.02 -2.77
N ALA A 15 -5.98 8.07 -2.14
CA ALA A 15 -4.57 8.11 -1.70
C ALA A 15 -4.30 7.18 -0.51
N ILE A 16 -5.27 6.88 0.37
CA ILE A 16 -5.04 6.08 1.58
C ILE A 16 -4.54 4.66 1.30
N PRO A 17 -5.18 3.85 0.43
CA PRO A 17 -4.67 2.51 0.15
C PRO A 17 -3.30 2.54 -0.51
N LEU A 18 -3.05 3.50 -1.42
CA LEU A 18 -1.73 3.72 -2.00
C LEU A 18 -0.70 4.03 -0.92
N LEU A 19 -1.05 4.88 0.03
CA LEU A 19 -0.17 5.31 1.13
C LEU A 19 0.17 4.15 2.06
N LEU A 20 -0.80 3.30 2.43
CA LEU A 20 -0.56 2.10 3.24
C LEU A 20 0.39 1.13 2.55
N ILE A 21 0.17 0.83 1.26
CA ILE A 21 1.02 -0.07 0.47
C ILE A 21 2.41 0.56 0.24
N SER A 22 2.50 1.88 0.04
CA SER A 22 3.78 2.56 -0.12
C SER A 22 4.58 2.62 1.18
N LEU A 23 3.93 2.81 2.33
CA LEU A 23 4.59 2.69 3.63
C LEU A 23 5.09 1.27 3.87
N ALA A 24 4.30 0.25 3.49
CA ALA A 24 4.71 -1.14 3.54
C ALA A 24 6.05 -1.35 2.81
N GLU A 25 6.13 -0.88 1.58
CA GLU A 25 7.35 -1.00 0.77
C GLU A 25 8.49 -0.13 1.28
N LEU A 26 8.22 1.04 1.84
CA LEU A 26 9.24 1.87 2.49
C LEU A 26 9.96 1.10 3.59
N TYR A 27 9.23 0.39 4.45
CA TYR A 27 9.84 -0.46 5.47
C TYR A 27 10.64 -1.60 4.85
N GLY A 28 10.14 -2.26 3.81
CA GLY A 28 10.87 -3.29 3.07
C GLY A 28 12.19 -2.75 2.53
N GLN A 29 12.12 -1.73 1.69
CA GLN A 29 13.30 -1.21 1.01
C GLN A 29 14.33 -0.58 1.96
N ARG A 30 13.92 0.08 3.04
CA ARG A 30 14.83 0.60 4.06
C ARG A 30 15.62 -0.48 4.80
N ALA A 31 15.18 -1.73 4.77
CA ALA A 31 15.94 -2.90 5.25
C ALA A 31 16.67 -3.65 4.12
N GLY A 32 16.65 -3.13 2.88
CA GLY A 32 17.26 -3.76 1.72
C GLY A 32 16.42 -4.89 1.10
N MET A 33 15.10 -4.91 1.36
CA MET A 33 14.15 -5.88 0.81
C MET A 33 13.27 -5.19 -0.23
N VAL A 34 13.32 -5.62 -1.49
CA VAL A 34 12.44 -5.12 -2.56
C VAL A 34 11.30 -6.09 -2.77
N ASN A 35 10.09 -5.70 -2.46
CA ASN A 35 8.94 -6.57 -2.63
C ASN A 35 8.06 -6.10 -3.80
N ILE A 36 8.24 -6.70 -4.97
CA ILE A 36 7.37 -6.45 -6.13
C ILE A 36 5.98 -7.06 -5.92
N GLY A 37 5.84 -8.02 -4.99
CA GLY A 37 4.60 -8.76 -4.69
C GLY A 37 3.49 -7.96 -3.99
N LEU A 38 3.61 -6.66 -3.84
CA LEU A 38 2.65 -5.81 -3.10
C LEU A 38 1.22 -5.87 -3.65
N GLU A 39 1.07 -5.99 -4.96
CA GLU A 39 -0.24 -6.13 -5.62
C GLU A 39 -0.94 -7.40 -5.14
N GLY A 40 -0.20 -8.51 -5.10
CA GLY A 40 -0.71 -9.79 -4.61
C GLY A 40 -1.05 -9.77 -3.12
N LEU A 41 -0.20 -9.14 -2.28
CA LEU A 41 -0.46 -8.99 -0.86
C LEU A 41 -1.72 -8.17 -0.59
N ALA A 42 -1.92 -7.09 -1.34
CA ALA A 42 -3.11 -6.28 -1.25
C ALA A 42 -4.35 -7.04 -1.75
N ALA A 43 -4.25 -7.86 -2.81
CA ALA A 43 -5.36 -8.64 -3.32
C ALA A 43 -5.87 -9.68 -2.30
N ILE A 44 -4.96 -10.41 -1.64
CA ILE A 44 -5.32 -11.34 -0.56
C ILE A 44 -5.89 -10.57 0.63
N GLY A 45 -5.28 -9.44 1.01
CA GLY A 45 -5.79 -8.58 2.07
C GLY A 45 -7.20 -8.08 1.80
N ALA A 46 -7.49 -7.68 0.55
CA ALA A 46 -8.82 -7.23 0.12
C ALA A 46 -9.87 -8.35 0.24
N LEU A 47 -9.54 -9.57 -0.21
CA LEU A 47 -10.44 -10.71 -0.10
C LEU A 47 -10.71 -11.08 1.36
N VAL A 48 -9.65 -11.34 2.14
CA VAL A 48 -9.78 -11.80 3.52
C VAL A 48 -10.44 -10.73 4.39
N GLY A 49 -10.11 -9.45 4.15
CA GLY A 49 -10.78 -8.32 4.79
C GLY A 49 -12.27 -8.27 4.49
N PHE A 50 -12.65 -8.48 3.23
CA PHE A 50 -14.05 -8.56 2.82
C PHE A 50 -14.78 -9.73 3.47
N LEU A 51 -14.20 -10.95 3.41
CA LEU A 51 -14.80 -12.15 4.01
C LEU A 51 -14.98 -12.02 5.52
N ALA A 52 -13.96 -11.53 6.23
CA ALA A 52 -14.04 -11.34 7.68
C ALA A 52 -15.11 -10.30 8.03
N CYS A 53 -15.21 -9.19 7.28
CA CYS A 53 -16.25 -8.19 7.47
C CYS A 53 -17.64 -8.75 7.15
N TYR A 54 -17.79 -9.55 6.09
CA TYR A 54 -19.05 -10.18 5.71
C TYR A 54 -19.57 -11.14 6.78
N ILE A 55 -18.68 -11.94 7.39
CA ILE A 55 -19.05 -12.93 8.42
C ILE A 55 -19.33 -12.26 9.78
N THR A 56 -18.48 -11.29 10.17
CA THR A 56 -18.53 -10.72 11.54
C THR A 56 -19.33 -9.43 11.63
N GLY A 57 -19.61 -8.77 10.51
CA GLY A 57 -20.23 -7.44 10.47
C GLY A 57 -19.30 -6.32 10.97
N SER A 58 -18.02 -6.60 11.28
CA SER A 58 -17.08 -5.63 11.83
C SER A 58 -15.98 -5.26 10.85
N ASN A 59 -15.94 -3.98 10.45
CA ASN A 59 -14.89 -3.45 9.55
C ASN A 59 -13.50 -3.50 10.17
N TRP A 60 -13.38 -3.34 11.49
CA TRP A 60 -12.10 -3.44 12.21
C TRP A 60 -11.53 -4.84 12.18
N LEU A 61 -12.35 -5.86 12.37
CA LEU A 61 -11.95 -7.26 12.22
C LEU A 61 -11.57 -7.55 10.78
N GLY A 62 -12.31 -7.00 9.80
CA GLY A 62 -11.94 -7.09 8.39
C GLY A 62 -10.55 -6.54 8.10
N LEU A 63 -10.23 -5.36 8.59
CA LEU A 63 -8.90 -4.74 8.43
C LEU A 63 -7.79 -5.56 9.10
N LEU A 64 -8.02 -6.05 10.33
CA LEU A 64 -7.05 -6.88 11.04
C LEU A 64 -6.81 -8.23 10.35
N CYS A 65 -7.87 -8.91 9.93
CA CYS A 65 -7.75 -10.18 9.20
C CYS A 65 -7.04 -9.99 7.84
N GLY A 66 -7.33 -8.90 7.13
CA GLY A 66 -6.63 -8.56 5.89
C GLY A 66 -5.15 -8.26 6.11
N ALA A 67 -4.80 -7.54 7.19
CA ALA A 67 -3.42 -7.30 7.58
C ALA A 67 -2.69 -8.61 7.91
N LEU A 68 -3.32 -9.51 8.68
CA LEU A 68 -2.75 -10.82 9.02
C LEU A 68 -2.58 -11.70 7.78
N ALA A 69 -3.54 -11.70 6.86
CA ALA A 69 -3.43 -12.46 5.61
C ALA A 69 -2.27 -11.99 4.75
N GLY A 70 -2.12 -10.68 4.55
CA GLY A 70 -0.98 -10.11 3.85
C GLY A 70 0.36 -10.43 4.54
N LEU A 71 0.40 -10.36 5.88
CA LEU A 71 1.57 -10.75 6.67
C LEU A 71 1.93 -12.23 6.43
N LEU A 72 0.98 -13.15 6.51
CA LEU A 72 1.23 -14.59 6.33
C LEU A 72 1.78 -14.90 4.94
N VAL A 73 1.21 -14.33 3.89
CA VAL A 73 1.71 -14.50 2.52
C VAL A 73 3.11 -13.90 2.39
N ASN A 74 3.35 -12.74 3.00
CA ASN A 74 4.67 -12.10 2.95
C ASN A 74 5.73 -12.83 3.79
N MET A 75 5.35 -13.67 4.74
CA MET A 75 6.29 -14.55 5.45
C MET A 75 6.85 -15.64 4.52
N ILE A 76 6.08 -16.11 3.53
CA ILE A 76 6.58 -17.03 2.49
C ILE A 76 7.65 -16.33 1.65
N TYR A 77 7.41 -15.07 1.26
CA TYR A 77 8.40 -14.23 0.59
C TYR A 77 9.66 -14.03 1.45
N ALA A 78 9.48 -13.71 2.74
CA ALA A 78 10.59 -13.52 3.67
C ALA A 78 11.46 -14.78 3.82
N PHE A 79 10.83 -15.94 3.98
CA PHE A 79 11.55 -17.21 4.07
C PHE A 79 12.37 -17.48 2.80
N SER A 80 11.78 -17.27 1.63
CA SER A 80 12.45 -17.51 0.35
C SER A 80 13.62 -16.52 0.12
N THR A 81 13.45 -15.24 0.40
CA THR A 81 14.44 -14.22 0.08
C THR A 81 15.48 -14.01 1.17
N VAL A 82 15.13 -14.17 2.45
CA VAL A 82 16.06 -13.98 3.57
C VAL A 82 16.78 -15.27 3.94
N THR A 83 16.07 -16.42 4.01
CA THR A 83 16.66 -17.69 4.43
C THR A 83 17.28 -18.45 3.26
N LEU A 84 16.54 -18.58 2.14
CA LEU A 84 17.03 -19.28 0.95
C LEU A 84 17.86 -18.39 0.02
N CYS A 85 18.01 -17.09 0.34
CA CYS A 85 18.74 -16.11 -0.47
C CYS A 85 18.30 -16.08 -1.94
N ALA A 86 17.01 -16.28 -2.20
CA ALA A 86 16.45 -16.28 -3.53
C ALA A 86 16.25 -14.85 -4.08
N ASP A 87 16.08 -14.74 -5.39
CA ASP A 87 15.87 -13.45 -6.04
C ASP A 87 14.53 -12.81 -5.63
N HIS A 88 14.61 -11.57 -5.15
CA HIS A 88 13.47 -10.79 -4.65
C HIS A 88 12.42 -10.53 -5.74
N THR A 89 12.88 -10.28 -6.97
CA THR A 89 12.00 -9.95 -8.11
C THR A 89 11.20 -11.16 -8.53
N VAL A 90 11.85 -12.31 -8.66
CA VAL A 90 11.20 -13.56 -9.09
C VAL A 90 10.11 -13.98 -8.13
N TYR A 91 10.41 -14.01 -6.83
CA TYR A 91 9.41 -14.38 -5.81
C TYR A 91 8.29 -13.33 -5.67
N GLY A 92 8.63 -12.03 -5.75
CA GLY A 92 7.65 -10.98 -5.76
C GLY A 92 6.67 -11.09 -6.94
N MET A 93 7.18 -11.33 -8.14
CA MET A 93 6.34 -11.54 -9.33
C MET A 93 5.48 -12.81 -9.22
N ALA A 94 6.03 -13.90 -8.66
CA ALA A 94 5.26 -15.12 -8.43
C ALA A 94 4.06 -14.87 -7.50
N ILE A 95 4.26 -14.08 -6.42
CA ILE A 95 3.17 -13.67 -5.52
C ILE A 95 2.14 -12.83 -6.25
N ASN A 96 2.55 -11.89 -7.12
CA ASN A 96 1.63 -11.05 -7.88
C ASN A 96 0.76 -11.82 -8.87
N ILE A 97 1.22 -12.95 -9.36
CA ILE A 97 0.43 -13.82 -10.25
C ILE A 97 -0.46 -14.75 -9.41
N PHE A 98 0.13 -15.40 -8.41
CA PHE A 98 -0.54 -16.44 -7.64
C PHE A 98 -1.61 -15.87 -6.68
N ALA A 99 -1.29 -14.81 -5.95
CA ALA A 99 -2.16 -14.32 -4.88
C ALA A 99 -3.49 -13.74 -5.37
N PRO A 100 -3.57 -12.91 -6.44
CA PRO A 100 -4.84 -12.49 -6.99
C PRO A 100 -5.66 -13.64 -7.57
N ALA A 101 -5.02 -14.61 -8.24
CA ALA A 101 -5.70 -15.78 -8.75
C ALA A 101 -6.30 -16.64 -7.62
N LEU A 102 -5.54 -16.84 -6.55
CA LEU A 102 -6.02 -17.53 -5.35
C LEU A 102 -7.17 -16.76 -4.69
N ALA A 103 -7.09 -15.44 -4.62
CA ALA A 103 -8.16 -14.59 -4.09
C ALA A 103 -9.45 -14.76 -4.89
N SER A 104 -9.38 -14.65 -6.22
CA SER A 104 -10.54 -14.87 -7.09
C SER A 104 -11.10 -16.27 -6.97
N PHE A 105 -10.25 -17.29 -6.86
CA PHE A 105 -10.65 -18.68 -6.69
C PHE A 105 -11.42 -18.91 -5.38
N ILE A 106 -10.89 -18.42 -4.24
CA ILE A 106 -11.54 -18.52 -2.93
C ILE A 106 -12.88 -17.78 -2.93
N TYR A 107 -12.95 -16.58 -3.52
CA TYR A 107 -14.19 -15.82 -3.63
C TYR A 107 -15.27 -16.61 -4.36
N ARG A 108 -14.92 -17.25 -5.50
CA ARG A 108 -15.85 -18.07 -6.30
C ARG A 108 -16.30 -19.34 -5.59
N ILE A 109 -15.42 -19.99 -4.82
CA ILE A 109 -15.82 -21.14 -3.97
C ILE A 109 -16.84 -20.73 -2.94
N TYR A 110 -16.65 -19.57 -2.30
CA TYR A 110 -17.48 -19.15 -1.16
C TYR A 110 -18.84 -18.58 -1.60
N PHE A 111 -18.86 -17.79 -2.68
CA PHE A 111 -20.05 -17.09 -3.16
C PHE A 111 -20.64 -17.63 -4.46
N GLY A 112 -19.97 -18.56 -5.10
CA GLY A 112 -20.34 -19.07 -6.42
C GLY A 112 -19.95 -18.13 -7.57
N SER A 113 -20.26 -18.57 -8.80
CA SER A 113 -20.00 -17.79 -10.02
C SER A 113 -21.19 -16.89 -10.42
N GLY A 114 -22.13 -16.64 -9.51
CA GLY A 114 -23.32 -15.82 -9.76
C GLY A 114 -22.99 -14.34 -9.92
N SER A 115 -23.88 -13.61 -10.63
CA SER A 115 -23.77 -12.16 -10.85
C SER A 115 -24.08 -11.32 -9.62
N ASP A 116 -24.57 -11.93 -8.53
CA ASP A 116 -24.98 -11.21 -7.31
C ASP A 116 -23.76 -10.78 -6.50
N LEU A 117 -23.35 -9.52 -6.66
CA LEU A 117 -22.30 -8.93 -5.85
C LEU A 117 -22.77 -8.83 -4.39
N LYS A 118 -22.11 -9.56 -3.51
CA LYS A 118 -22.35 -9.44 -2.08
C LYS A 118 -21.83 -8.10 -1.57
N GLN A 119 -22.61 -7.45 -0.72
CA GLN A 119 -22.30 -6.13 -0.16
C GLN A 119 -22.08 -6.23 1.34
N ILE A 120 -21.16 -5.42 1.83
CA ILE A 120 -20.92 -5.19 3.25
C ILE A 120 -21.20 -3.72 3.58
N VAL A 121 -21.43 -3.43 4.84
CA VAL A 121 -21.54 -2.04 5.31
C VAL A 121 -20.13 -1.47 5.42
N THR A 122 -19.85 -0.41 4.68
CA THR A 122 -18.56 0.28 4.75
C THR A 122 -18.38 0.99 6.09
N MET A 123 -17.12 1.17 6.49
CA MET A 123 -16.78 1.86 7.74
C MET A 123 -17.36 3.29 7.75
N PRO A 124 -18.14 3.67 8.80
CA PRO A 124 -18.74 4.99 8.90
C PRO A 124 -17.67 6.08 9.05
N ASN A 125 -17.95 7.27 8.49
CA ASN A 125 -17.10 8.43 8.68
C ASN A 125 -17.27 9.00 10.09
N ILE A 126 -16.17 9.47 10.69
CA ILE A 126 -16.20 10.24 11.94
C ILE A 126 -16.32 11.71 11.55
N ALA A 127 -17.47 12.31 11.86
CA ALA A 127 -17.68 13.75 11.71
C ALA A 127 -17.32 14.45 13.03
N ILE A 128 -16.28 15.29 13.00
CA ILE A 128 -15.90 16.08 14.19
C ILE A 128 -16.83 17.31 14.27
N PRO A 129 -17.68 17.43 15.34
CA PRO A 129 -18.62 18.53 15.48
C PRO A 129 -17.91 19.89 15.46
N GLY A 130 -18.50 20.87 14.76
CA GLY A 130 -17.97 22.23 14.67
C GLY A 130 -16.88 22.46 13.61
N LEU A 131 -16.09 21.44 13.26
CA LEU A 131 -15.02 21.55 12.25
C LEU A 131 -15.48 21.02 10.88
N LYS A 132 -16.49 20.13 10.85
CA LYS A 132 -17.04 19.57 9.60
C LYS A 132 -17.72 20.61 8.69
N ASP A 133 -18.17 21.73 9.27
CA ASP A 133 -18.97 22.75 8.58
C ASP A 133 -18.10 23.83 7.87
N ILE A 134 -16.78 23.76 8.02
CA ILE A 134 -15.85 24.65 7.31
C ILE A 134 -15.90 24.29 5.81
N PRO A 135 -16.20 25.27 4.92
CA PRO A 135 -16.29 25.00 3.49
C PRO A 135 -14.97 24.43 2.96
N VAL A 136 -15.01 23.36 2.16
CA VAL A 136 -13.91 22.62 1.54
C VAL A 136 -13.05 21.84 2.54
N ILE A 137 -12.49 22.48 3.58
CA ILE A 137 -11.58 21.87 4.54
C ILE A 137 -12.29 20.91 5.51
N GLY A 138 -13.54 21.27 5.90
CA GLY A 138 -14.34 20.48 6.83
C GLY A 138 -14.54 19.03 6.37
N PRO A 139 -15.18 18.81 5.21
CA PRO A 139 -15.34 17.46 4.66
C PRO A 139 -14.03 16.76 4.32
N LEU A 140 -13.00 17.52 3.93
CA LEU A 140 -11.70 16.99 3.51
C LEU A 140 -10.91 16.37 4.67
N LEU A 141 -10.89 17.04 5.83
CA LEU A 141 -10.05 16.64 6.97
C LEU A 141 -10.85 16.13 8.17
N PHE A 142 -12.10 16.55 8.35
CA PHE A 142 -12.88 16.31 9.59
C PHE A 142 -14.12 15.43 9.39
N ASN A 143 -14.33 14.89 8.18
CA ASN A 143 -15.40 13.94 7.89
C ASN A 143 -14.88 12.77 7.04
N GLN A 144 -13.95 12.03 7.62
CA GLN A 144 -13.30 10.88 6.97
C GLN A 144 -13.48 9.60 7.80
N SER A 145 -13.19 8.45 7.17
CA SER A 145 -13.17 7.19 7.90
C SER A 145 -12.02 7.20 8.94
N PRO A 146 -12.19 6.51 10.08
CA PRO A 146 -11.14 6.37 11.10
C PRO A 146 -9.80 5.93 10.54
N MET A 147 -9.83 5.15 9.47
CA MET A 147 -8.65 4.60 8.83
C MET A 147 -7.78 5.68 8.16
N VAL A 148 -8.38 6.78 7.69
CA VAL A 148 -7.63 7.93 7.15
C VAL A 148 -6.74 8.53 8.24
N TYR A 149 -7.29 8.78 9.42
CA TYR A 149 -6.53 9.33 10.56
C TYR A 149 -5.45 8.39 11.04
N LEU A 150 -5.76 7.09 11.13
CA LEU A 150 -4.79 6.05 11.48
C LEU A 150 -3.61 6.03 10.50
N THR A 151 -3.89 6.13 9.19
CA THR A 151 -2.86 6.13 8.15
C THR A 151 -1.99 7.38 8.23
N LEU A 152 -2.56 8.56 8.46
CA LEU A 152 -1.80 9.79 8.66
C LEU A 152 -0.92 9.72 9.92
N LEU A 153 -1.43 9.15 11.00
CA LEU A 153 -0.65 8.88 12.21
C LEU A 153 0.51 7.93 11.94
N LEU A 154 0.29 6.87 11.14
CA LEU A 154 1.34 5.96 10.70
C LEU A 154 2.44 6.68 9.88
N VAL A 155 2.08 7.64 9.02
CA VAL A 155 3.07 8.48 8.30
C VAL A 155 3.94 9.26 9.28
N VAL A 156 3.33 9.92 10.26
CA VAL A 156 4.05 10.70 11.28
C VAL A 156 4.95 9.77 12.11
N PHE A 157 4.40 8.65 12.57
CA PHE A 157 5.18 7.64 13.30
C PHE A 157 6.37 7.13 12.49
N THR A 158 6.16 6.79 11.21
CA THR A 158 7.23 6.33 10.30
C THR A 158 8.29 7.41 10.10
N ALA A 159 7.89 8.68 9.94
CA ALA A 159 8.81 9.80 9.81
C ALA A 159 9.68 9.98 11.07
N ILE A 160 9.06 9.91 12.25
CA ILE A 160 9.77 10.00 13.54
C ILE A 160 10.68 8.78 13.71
N PHE A 161 10.17 7.57 13.46
CA PHE A 161 10.92 6.33 13.60
C PHE A 161 12.22 6.38 12.78
N PHE A 162 12.15 6.68 11.49
CA PHE A 162 13.33 6.71 10.63
C PHE A 162 14.25 7.90 10.84
N ASN A 163 13.76 9.07 11.28
CA ASN A 163 14.57 10.29 11.33
C ASN A 163 15.03 10.65 12.74
N ARG A 164 14.41 10.12 13.80
CA ARG A 164 14.65 10.55 15.18
C ARG A 164 15.02 9.43 16.14
N THR A 165 14.90 8.13 15.74
CA THR A 165 15.16 7.02 16.66
C THR A 165 16.46 6.27 16.34
N ARG A 166 17.12 5.73 17.39
CA ARG A 166 18.30 4.86 17.26
C ARG A 166 17.93 3.55 16.54
N ALA A 167 16.75 3.01 16.82
CA ALA A 167 16.24 1.80 16.16
C ALA A 167 16.04 2.02 14.65
N GLY A 168 15.50 3.18 14.23
CA GLY A 168 15.38 3.54 12.82
C GLY A 168 16.73 3.72 12.12
N LEU A 169 17.75 4.23 12.82
CA LEU A 169 19.10 4.32 12.28
C LEU A 169 19.71 2.92 12.08
N SER A 170 19.62 2.05 13.09
CA SER A 170 20.06 0.66 12.98
C SER A 170 19.34 -0.10 11.87
N TYR A 171 18.04 0.16 11.70
CA TYR A 171 17.24 -0.42 10.63
C TYR A 171 17.72 0.02 9.23
N LYS A 172 17.97 1.32 9.04
CA LYS A 172 18.52 1.86 7.78
C LYS A 172 19.92 1.33 7.47
N SER A 173 20.78 1.13 8.47
CA SER A 173 22.13 0.61 8.26
C SER A 173 22.13 -0.79 7.63
N VAL A 174 21.12 -1.61 7.91
CA VAL A 174 20.93 -2.93 7.27
C VAL A 174 20.65 -2.81 5.78
N GLY A 175 19.88 -1.79 5.35
CA GLY A 175 19.62 -1.56 3.93
C GLY A 175 20.77 -0.88 3.18
N GLU A 176 21.65 -0.15 3.88
CA GLU A 176 22.81 0.51 3.26
C GLU A 176 24.01 -0.43 3.15
N HIS A 177 24.41 -1.05 4.28
CA HIS A 177 25.58 -1.92 4.38
C HIS A 177 25.32 -3.05 5.39
N PRO A 178 24.66 -4.15 4.99
CA PRO A 178 24.26 -5.22 5.91
C PRO A 178 25.48 -5.90 6.58
N GLN A 179 26.60 -6.03 5.88
CA GLN A 179 27.82 -6.61 6.45
C GLN A 179 28.40 -5.72 7.57
N ALA A 180 28.50 -4.41 7.34
CA ALA A 180 28.98 -3.47 8.35
C ALA A 180 27.98 -3.38 9.54
N ALA A 181 26.67 -3.48 9.31
CA ALA A 181 25.69 -3.55 10.37
C ALA A 181 25.88 -4.81 11.24
N ALA A 182 26.19 -5.95 10.61
CA ALA A 182 26.46 -7.21 11.32
C ALA A 182 27.71 -7.13 12.20
N THR A 183 28.78 -6.45 11.77
CA THR A 183 30.01 -6.28 12.59
C THR A 183 29.78 -5.41 13.83
N LEU A 184 28.77 -4.51 13.77
CA LEU A 184 28.32 -3.70 14.92
C LEU A 184 27.33 -4.45 15.83
N GLY A 185 27.11 -5.75 15.60
CA GLY A 185 26.23 -6.58 16.43
C GLY A 185 24.74 -6.47 16.09
N ILE A 186 24.36 -5.81 14.98
CA ILE A 186 22.96 -5.72 14.56
C ILE A 186 22.53 -7.04 13.93
N ASN A 187 21.40 -7.59 14.39
CA ASN A 187 20.83 -8.81 13.80
C ASN A 187 20.16 -8.51 12.45
N VAL A 188 20.95 -8.60 11.37
CA VAL A 188 20.50 -8.30 9.99
C VAL A 188 19.32 -9.16 9.57
N ILE A 189 19.37 -10.47 9.85
CA ILE A 189 18.30 -11.41 9.50
C ILE A 189 17.01 -11.03 10.23
N GLY A 190 17.09 -10.77 11.53
CA GLY A 190 15.93 -10.35 12.33
C GLY A 190 15.29 -9.05 11.83
N VAL A 191 16.11 -8.06 11.43
CA VAL A 191 15.62 -6.79 10.87
C VAL A 191 14.94 -7.02 9.52
N LYS A 192 15.48 -7.86 8.64
CA LYS A 192 14.87 -8.20 7.35
C LYS A 192 13.52 -8.93 7.52
N TYR A 193 13.45 -9.88 8.44
CA TYR A 193 12.17 -10.54 8.77
C TYR A 193 11.13 -9.55 9.33
N LEU A 194 11.55 -8.68 10.27
CA LEU A 194 10.66 -7.63 10.80
C LEU A 194 10.16 -6.69 9.70
N ALA A 195 11.02 -6.34 8.75
CA ALA A 195 10.65 -5.55 7.59
C ALA A 195 9.55 -6.22 6.77
N CYS A 196 9.69 -7.52 6.52
CA CYS A 196 8.68 -8.30 5.79
C CYS A 196 7.36 -8.43 6.57
N VAL A 197 7.41 -8.60 7.90
CA VAL A 197 6.21 -8.61 8.75
C VAL A 197 5.44 -7.29 8.61
N ILE A 198 6.11 -6.15 8.78
CA ILE A 198 5.50 -4.83 8.67
C ILE A 198 4.99 -4.59 7.24
N CYS A 199 5.79 -4.93 6.24
CA CYS A 199 5.43 -4.80 4.84
C CYS A 199 4.16 -5.60 4.50
N GLY A 200 4.11 -6.87 4.86
CA GLY A 200 2.94 -7.73 4.60
C GLY A 200 1.68 -7.24 5.31
N ALA A 201 1.81 -6.84 6.58
CA ALA A 201 0.67 -6.35 7.35
C ALA A 201 0.09 -5.05 6.78
N LEU A 202 0.93 -4.07 6.44
CA LEU A 202 0.49 -2.79 5.90
C LEU A 202 -0.05 -2.93 4.47
N ALA A 203 0.57 -3.77 3.62
CA ALA A 203 0.08 -4.03 2.27
C ALA A 203 -1.27 -4.75 2.29
N GLY A 204 -1.43 -5.78 3.13
CA GLY A 204 -2.70 -6.47 3.34
C GLY A 204 -3.80 -5.54 3.90
N MET A 205 -3.44 -4.67 4.84
CA MET A 205 -4.36 -3.64 5.38
C MET A 205 -4.77 -2.63 4.30
N GLY A 206 -3.85 -2.23 3.40
CA GLY A 206 -4.16 -1.37 2.26
C GLY A 206 -5.15 -2.01 1.30
N GLY A 207 -5.01 -3.32 1.06
CA GLY A 207 -5.99 -4.11 0.30
C GLY A 207 -7.35 -4.20 0.99
N ALA A 208 -7.37 -4.55 2.29
CA ALA A 208 -8.59 -4.62 3.09
C ALA A 208 -9.34 -3.28 3.14
N TYR A 209 -8.62 -2.15 3.16
CA TYR A 209 -9.23 -0.82 3.08
C TYR A 209 -10.08 -0.65 1.83
N LEU A 210 -9.65 -1.17 0.67
CA LEU A 210 -10.39 -1.05 -0.59
C LEU A 210 -11.78 -1.67 -0.50
N THR A 211 -11.93 -2.77 0.23
CA THR A 211 -13.21 -3.49 0.35
C THR A 211 -14.04 -3.03 1.56
N THR A 212 -13.40 -2.72 2.70
CA THR A 212 -14.11 -2.41 3.94
C THR A 212 -14.41 -0.94 4.16
N CYS A 213 -13.63 -0.04 3.53
CA CYS A 213 -13.77 1.41 3.73
C CYS A 213 -14.13 2.17 2.45
N TYR A 214 -13.67 1.70 1.28
CA TYR A 214 -13.86 2.41 0.02
C TYR A 214 -15.01 1.83 -0.83
N SER A 215 -14.96 0.49 -1.09
CA SER A 215 -15.94 -0.20 -1.92
C SER A 215 -16.85 -1.06 -1.11
N SER A 216 -18.03 -1.14 -1.01
CA SER A 216 -18.83 -2.11 -0.24
C SER A 216 -18.79 -3.54 -0.77
N THR A 217 -18.07 -3.78 -1.86
CA THR A 217 -18.03 -5.07 -2.58
C THR A 217 -16.61 -5.49 -2.86
N TYR A 218 -16.41 -6.80 -3.01
CA TYR A 218 -15.19 -7.35 -3.60
C TYR A 218 -15.42 -7.65 -5.08
N THR A 219 -14.48 -7.23 -5.92
CA THR A 219 -14.45 -7.55 -7.35
C THR A 219 -13.06 -8.03 -7.73
N ASP A 220 -13.00 -8.96 -8.70
CA ASP A 220 -11.71 -9.41 -9.23
C ASP A 220 -10.91 -8.21 -9.76
N GLY A 221 -9.63 -8.14 -9.36
CA GLY A 221 -8.76 -7.02 -9.75
C GLY A 221 -9.02 -5.69 -9.04
N ILE A 222 -9.69 -5.68 -7.87
CA ILE A 222 -10.01 -4.45 -7.11
C ILE A 222 -8.77 -3.59 -6.77
N VAL A 223 -7.59 -4.20 -6.68
CA VAL A 223 -6.33 -3.48 -6.40
C VAL A 223 -5.90 -2.63 -7.60
N ALA A 224 -6.19 -3.08 -8.83
CA ALA A 224 -6.05 -2.32 -10.08
C ALA A 224 -4.66 -1.66 -10.28
N GLY A 225 -3.56 -2.38 -10.00
CA GLY A 225 -2.19 -1.90 -10.20
C GLY A 225 -1.67 -0.97 -9.10
N ARG A 226 -2.42 -0.75 -8.02
CA ARG A 226 -2.00 0.13 -6.91
C ARG A 226 -0.72 -0.32 -6.21
N GLY A 227 -0.41 -1.63 -6.22
CA GLY A 227 0.86 -2.14 -5.71
C GLY A 227 2.06 -1.62 -6.51
N PHE A 228 1.96 -1.56 -7.84
CA PHE A 228 3.02 -1.01 -8.70
C PHE A 228 3.11 0.51 -8.59
N ILE A 229 1.98 1.21 -8.49
CA ILE A 229 1.96 2.67 -8.25
C ILE A 229 2.60 2.98 -6.88
N ALA A 230 2.39 2.14 -5.88
CA ALA A 230 3.00 2.30 -4.56
C ALA A 230 4.54 2.18 -4.60
N LEU A 231 5.08 1.24 -5.40
CA LEU A 231 6.53 1.16 -5.66
C LEU A 231 7.07 2.48 -6.27
N ALA A 232 6.36 3.01 -7.28
CA ALA A 232 6.72 4.29 -7.87
C ALA A 232 6.64 5.43 -6.86
N ALA A 233 5.63 5.46 -6.00
CA ALA A 233 5.45 6.48 -4.96
C ALA A 233 6.60 6.48 -3.93
N VAL A 234 7.19 5.32 -3.60
CA VAL A 234 8.38 5.23 -2.74
C VAL A 234 9.59 5.88 -3.40
N ILE A 235 9.80 5.63 -4.70
CA ILE A 235 10.89 6.24 -5.47
C ILE A 235 10.70 7.75 -5.55
N PHE A 236 9.51 8.24 -5.91
CA PHE A 236 9.18 9.67 -5.98
C PHE A 236 9.28 10.37 -4.63
N GLY A 237 8.85 9.69 -3.57
CA GLY A 237 8.99 10.13 -2.19
C GLY A 237 10.43 10.08 -1.66
N ARG A 238 11.40 9.62 -2.50
CA ARG A 238 12.82 9.49 -2.17
C ARG A 238 13.04 8.73 -0.86
N TRP A 239 12.30 7.66 -0.66
CA TRP A 239 12.33 6.85 0.56
C TRP A 239 12.09 7.65 1.85
N ASN A 240 11.31 8.72 1.78
CA ASN A 240 10.92 9.54 2.93
C ASN A 240 9.40 9.52 3.10
N ALA A 241 8.91 9.31 4.32
CA ALA A 241 7.48 9.21 4.61
C ALA A 241 6.68 10.45 4.18
N GLY A 242 7.22 11.67 4.37
CA GLY A 242 6.59 12.91 3.90
C GLY A 242 6.55 13.03 2.38
N GLY A 243 7.63 12.62 1.70
CA GLY A 243 7.65 12.59 0.23
C GLY A 243 6.69 11.56 -0.35
N ILE A 244 6.56 10.38 0.30
CA ILE A 244 5.60 9.34 -0.08
C ILE A 244 4.16 9.84 0.09
N LEU A 245 3.86 10.56 1.17
CA LEU A 245 2.53 11.17 1.36
C LEU A 245 2.17 12.09 0.19
N LEU A 246 3.09 12.97 -0.22
CA LEU A 246 2.87 13.88 -1.35
C LEU A 246 2.70 13.11 -2.67
N ALA A 247 3.53 12.08 -2.91
CA ALA A 247 3.41 11.23 -4.09
C ALA A 247 2.07 10.49 -4.14
N CYS A 248 1.63 9.91 -3.02
CA CYS A 248 0.34 9.20 -2.93
C CYS A 248 -0.86 10.15 -3.10
N LEU A 249 -0.79 11.38 -2.58
CA LEU A 249 -1.81 12.40 -2.82
C LEU A 249 -1.86 12.80 -4.31
N PHE A 250 -0.72 12.94 -4.95
CA PHE A 250 -0.64 13.22 -6.38
C PHE A 250 -1.26 12.08 -7.22
N PHE A 251 -0.90 10.83 -6.96
CA PHE A 251 -1.51 9.68 -7.65
C PHE A 251 -2.99 9.52 -7.33
N GLY A 252 -3.39 9.71 -6.08
CA GLY A 252 -4.80 9.73 -5.69
C GLY A 252 -5.60 10.81 -6.38
N PHE A 253 -4.99 11.98 -6.65
CA PHE A 253 -5.59 13.04 -7.47
C PHE A 253 -5.76 12.61 -8.93
N CYS A 254 -4.74 11.97 -9.52
CA CYS A 254 -4.83 11.44 -10.88
C CYS A 254 -5.94 10.39 -11.01
N ASP A 255 -6.06 9.46 -10.02
CA ASP A 255 -7.13 8.46 -9.98
C ASP A 255 -8.52 9.11 -9.83
N ALA A 256 -8.66 10.09 -8.94
CA ALA A 256 -9.92 10.81 -8.74
C ALA A 256 -10.34 11.59 -10.00
N LEU A 257 -9.39 12.23 -10.66
CA LEU A 257 -9.60 12.96 -11.91
C LEU A 257 -10.04 12.01 -13.03
N GLN A 258 -9.34 10.87 -13.19
CA GLN A 258 -9.68 9.83 -14.14
C GLN A 258 -11.13 9.37 -13.99
N ILE A 259 -11.54 8.97 -12.78
CA ILE A 259 -12.89 8.47 -12.51
C ILE A 259 -13.94 9.54 -12.85
N ARG A 260 -13.67 10.80 -12.54
CA ARG A 260 -14.59 11.90 -12.82
C ARG A 260 -14.73 12.21 -14.31
N LEU A 261 -13.62 12.21 -15.03
CA LEU A 261 -13.63 12.44 -16.47
C LEU A 261 -14.38 11.31 -17.20
N GLN A 262 -14.28 10.08 -16.72
CA GLN A 262 -15.06 8.95 -17.28
C GLN A 262 -16.58 9.16 -17.14
N VAL A 263 -17.03 9.73 -16.02
CA VAL A 263 -18.46 9.96 -15.78
C VAL A 263 -18.99 11.21 -16.48
N SER A 264 -18.12 12.14 -16.90
CA SER A 264 -18.53 13.43 -17.51
C SER A 264 -19.07 13.35 -18.94
N GLY A 265 -19.10 12.17 -19.57
CA GLY A 265 -19.69 11.95 -20.90
C GLY A 265 -18.97 12.67 -22.06
N ILE A 266 -17.71 13.01 -21.87
CA ILE A 266 -16.87 13.62 -22.89
C ILE A 266 -16.57 12.55 -23.96
N GLY A 267 -17.25 12.38 -25.02
CA GLY A 267 -17.15 11.41 -26.13
C GLY A 267 -15.78 10.75 -26.46
N ILE A 268 -14.84 10.75 -25.50
CA ILE A 268 -13.53 10.13 -25.56
C ILE A 268 -13.62 8.72 -24.95
N PRO A 269 -13.08 7.68 -25.59
CA PRO A 269 -13.04 6.33 -25.01
C PRO A 269 -12.40 6.32 -23.62
N TYR A 270 -13.02 5.61 -22.67
CA TYR A 270 -12.61 5.59 -21.26
C TYR A 270 -11.16 5.14 -21.04
N GLN A 271 -10.61 4.37 -21.96
CA GLN A 271 -9.22 3.89 -21.95
C GLN A 271 -8.19 5.03 -21.89
N PHE A 272 -8.47 6.15 -22.56
CA PHE A 272 -7.57 7.31 -22.52
C PHE A 272 -7.50 7.93 -21.13
N PHE A 273 -8.60 7.95 -20.41
CA PHE A 273 -8.59 8.45 -19.02
C PHE A 273 -7.84 7.51 -18.09
N GLN A 274 -7.91 6.19 -18.31
CA GLN A 274 -7.14 5.20 -17.53
C GLN A 274 -5.63 5.35 -17.70
N MET A 275 -5.14 5.97 -18.76
CA MET A 275 -3.73 6.23 -18.95
C MET A 275 -3.19 7.36 -18.06
N ILE A 276 -4.04 8.23 -17.51
CA ILE A 276 -3.62 9.44 -16.77
C ILE A 276 -2.61 9.13 -15.65
N PRO A 277 -2.86 8.20 -14.71
CA PRO A 277 -1.90 7.91 -13.64
C PRO A 277 -0.56 7.36 -14.16
N TYR A 278 -0.60 6.57 -15.23
CA TYR A 278 0.61 5.98 -15.81
C TYR A 278 1.46 7.01 -16.58
N VAL A 279 0.81 7.86 -17.37
CA VAL A 279 1.48 8.99 -18.05
C VAL A 279 2.07 9.95 -17.02
N ALA A 280 1.31 10.28 -15.97
CA ALA A 280 1.79 11.08 -14.85
C ALA A 280 3.04 10.46 -14.20
N THR A 281 3.06 9.14 -14.01
CA THR A 281 4.22 8.40 -13.49
C THR A 281 5.45 8.60 -14.37
N VAL A 282 5.32 8.42 -15.69
CA VAL A 282 6.43 8.58 -16.63
C VAL A 282 6.96 10.02 -16.64
N VAL A 283 6.06 11.01 -16.68
CA VAL A 283 6.41 12.43 -16.66
C VAL A 283 7.17 12.80 -15.39
N VAL A 284 6.65 12.40 -14.21
CA VAL A 284 7.29 12.69 -12.94
C VAL A 284 8.64 11.97 -12.82
N LEU A 285 8.73 10.71 -13.26
CA LEU A 285 9.99 9.96 -13.24
C LEU A 285 11.07 10.62 -14.12
N SER A 286 10.70 11.11 -15.30
CA SER A 286 11.63 11.82 -16.19
C SER A 286 12.08 13.17 -15.63
N ALA A 287 11.20 13.86 -14.88
CA ALA A 287 11.50 15.17 -14.30
C ALA A 287 12.37 15.11 -13.04
N ILE A 288 12.19 14.09 -12.17
CA ILE A 288 12.92 13.98 -10.89
C ILE A 288 14.40 13.59 -11.09
N GLY A 289 14.73 12.96 -12.22
CA GLY A 289 16.09 12.51 -12.52
C GLY A 289 16.59 11.38 -11.61
N THR A 290 17.57 10.64 -12.10
CA THR A 290 18.06 9.38 -11.50
C THR A 290 19.12 9.55 -10.40
N LYS A 291 19.13 10.62 -9.62
CA LYS A 291 20.03 10.63 -8.45
C LYS A 291 19.57 9.55 -7.48
N GLN A 292 20.30 8.43 -7.47
CA GLN A 292 20.05 7.28 -6.61
C GLN A 292 19.99 7.73 -5.15
N ALA A 293 18.80 7.81 -4.59
CA ALA A 293 18.56 8.09 -3.18
C ALA A 293 18.17 6.82 -2.40
N GLY A 294 18.07 5.68 -3.09
CA GLY A 294 17.66 4.39 -2.50
C GLY A 294 18.78 3.71 -1.71
N PRO A 295 18.41 2.77 -0.81
CA PRO A 295 19.37 1.98 -0.06
C PRO A 295 20.28 1.18 -0.99
N LYS A 296 21.60 1.13 -0.69
CA LYS A 296 22.60 0.51 -1.58
C LYS A 296 22.46 -1.00 -1.70
N ALA A 297 22.07 -1.69 -0.61
CA ALA A 297 21.89 -3.13 -0.59
C ALA A 297 20.44 -3.56 -0.95
N ASN A 298 19.68 -2.70 -1.65
CA ASN A 298 18.30 -2.97 -2.00
C ASN A 298 18.18 -4.15 -2.97
N GLY A 299 17.43 -5.20 -2.58
CA GLY A 299 17.28 -6.43 -3.36
C GLY A 299 18.50 -7.37 -3.35
N ALA A 300 19.57 -7.03 -2.63
CA ALA A 300 20.76 -7.88 -2.53
C ALA A 300 20.56 -8.98 -1.46
N PRO A 301 20.83 -10.26 -1.81
CA PRO A 301 20.80 -11.34 -0.84
C PRO A 301 21.92 -11.15 0.21
N TYR A 302 21.61 -11.42 1.48
CA TYR A 302 22.59 -11.34 2.56
C TYR A 302 23.00 -12.76 2.98
N ARG A 303 24.29 -13.11 2.81
CA ARG A 303 24.88 -14.36 3.30
C ARG A 303 25.86 -14.05 4.43
N ARG A 304 25.67 -14.70 5.57
CA ARG A 304 26.50 -14.50 6.78
C ARG A 304 27.95 -14.96 6.59
N GLU A 305 28.19 -15.88 5.64
CA GLU A 305 29.48 -16.53 5.41
C GLU A 305 30.39 -15.79 4.43
N GLN A 306 29.94 -14.75 3.79
CA GLN A 306 30.77 -13.92 2.91
C GLN A 306 31.55 -12.87 3.76
N ARG A 307 32.52 -13.34 4.52
CA ARG A 307 33.54 -12.49 5.15
C ARG A 307 34.76 -12.38 4.23
#